data_10e7651637d3dd4ff093828e521cf2a7
#
_entry.id   10e7651637d3dd4ff093828e521cf2a7
#
_cell.length_a   1.000
_cell.length_b   1.000
_cell.length_c   1.000
_cell.angle_alpha   90.00
_cell.angle_beta   90.00
_cell.angle_gamma   90.00
#
_symmetry.space_group_name_H-M   'P 1'
#
loop_
_entity.id
_entity.type
_entity.pdbx_description
1 polymer ?
#
loop_
_entity_poly.entity_id
_entity_poly.type
_entity_poly.pdbx_seq_one_letter_code
_entity_poly.pdbx_strand_id
1 'polypeptide(L)'
;SQCSELGTIYKPEEICALTEFAHRHGLFVHMDGARISNAAAALGMSLDDISGACGVDTLTLGGTKNGLMGAECVMIFNQDLIKEARYARKQACQLASKMRYISCQFTAFLEDNLWLTCAQHANAMAQRLYKELSTIPDIKFTQTVESNQLFFIMPREKENKLL
;
A
#
# COMPACT_ATOMS: atom_id res chain seq x y z
N SER A 1 -2.43 -3.03 -7.44
CA SER A 1 -1.53 -2.64 -6.32
C SER A 1 -1.86 -1.22 -5.85
N GLN A 2 -1.83 -0.98 -4.56
CA GLN A 2 -2.12 0.32 -3.96
C GLN A 2 -1.02 0.65 -2.92
N CYS A 3 -0.14 1.63 -3.15
CA CYS A 3 -0.06 2.40 -4.40
C CYS A 3 0.38 1.54 -5.60
N SER A 4 0.27 2.07 -6.82
CA SER A 4 0.78 1.41 -8.00
C SER A 4 2.31 1.27 -7.97
N GLU A 5 2.89 0.48 -8.86
CA GLU A 5 4.34 0.30 -8.97
C GLU A 5 5.09 1.61 -9.31
N LEU A 6 4.39 2.56 -9.93
CA LEU A 6 4.92 3.88 -10.25
C LEU A 6 4.60 4.95 -9.21
N GLY A 7 4.06 4.55 -8.04
CA GLY A 7 3.75 5.46 -6.94
C GLY A 7 2.47 6.29 -7.11
N THR A 8 1.70 6.04 -8.17
CA THR A 8 0.39 6.66 -8.39
C THR A 8 -0.69 5.96 -7.57
N ILE A 9 -1.83 6.59 -7.41
CA ILE A 9 -2.93 6.11 -6.58
C ILE A 9 -4.17 5.86 -7.43
N TYR A 10 -4.74 4.65 -7.33
CA TYR A 10 -6.07 4.39 -7.87
C TYR A 10 -7.13 5.05 -6.99
N LYS A 11 -8.05 5.77 -7.60
CA LYS A 11 -9.20 6.34 -6.91
C LYS A 11 -10.26 5.27 -6.65
N PRO A 12 -11.14 5.45 -5.66
CA PRO A 12 -12.20 4.48 -5.36
C PRO A 12 -13.02 4.08 -6.59
N GLU A 13 -13.38 5.05 -7.44
CA GLU A 13 -14.18 4.81 -8.63
C GLU A 13 -13.47 3.90 -9.64
N GLU A 14 -12.15 4.01 -9.76
CA GLU A 14 -11.32 3.17 -10.63
C GLU A 14 -11.23 1.74 -10.06
N ILE A 15 -11.07 1.63 -8.73
CA ILE A 15 -11.03 0.33 -8.05
C ILE A 15 -12.39 -0.37 -8.21
N CYS A 16 -13.50 0.33 -7.94
CA CYS A 16 -14.85 -0.22 -8.09
C CYS A 16 -15.09 -0.70 -9.52
N ALA A 17 -14.71 0.08 -10.53
CA ALA A 17 -14.86 -0.31 -11.93
C ALA A 17 -14.08 -1.59 -12.28
N LEU A 18 -12.86 -1.73 -11.74
CA LEU A 18 -12.02 -2.92 -11.94
C LEU A 18 -12.61 -4.16 -11.24
N THR A 19 -13.10 -4.02 -10.00
CA THR A 19 -13.70 -5.11 -9.25
C THR A 19 -15.01 -5.57 -9.88
N GLU A 20 -15.88 -4.65 -10.27
CA GLU A 20 -17.13 -4.96 -10.99
C GLU A 20 -16.85 -5.68 -12.31
N PHE A 21 -15.85 -5.23 -13.06
CA PHE A 21 -15.45 -5.92 -14.28
C PHE A 21 -14.98 -7.34 -14.00
N ALA A 22 -14.12 -7.55 -13.02
CA ALA A 22 -13.60 -8.87 -12.66
C ALA A 22 -14.73 -9.82 -12.20
N HIS A 23 -15.62 -9.34 -11.33
CA HIS A 23 -16.71 -10.12 -10.79
C HIS A 23 -17.71 -10.55 -11.88
N ARG A 24 -18.01 -9.68 -12.85
CA ARG A 24 -18.84 -10.04 -14.01
C ARG A 24 -18.25 -11.19 -14.86
N HIS A 25 -16.94 -11.40 -14.75
CA HIS A 25 -16.25 -12.53 -15.42
C HIS A 25 -15.95 -13.70 -14.48
N GLY A 26 -16.54 -13.72 -13.28
CA GLY A 26 -16.36 -14.79 -12.29
C GLY A 26 -14.94 -14.83 -11.68
N LEU A 27 -14.22 -13.71 -11.68
CA LEU A 27 -12.88 -13.58 -11.13
C LEU A 27 -12.93 -12.94 -9.75
N PHE A 28 -12.06 -13.39 -8.85
CA PHE A 28 -11.79 -12.71 -7.59
C PHE A 28 -10.71 -11.64 -7.76
N VAL A 29 -10.79 -10.60 -6.93
CA VAL A 29 -9.83 -9.50 -6.94
C VAL A 29 -8.99 -9.51 -5.68
N HIS A 30 -7.68 -9.67 -5.86
CA HIS A 30 -6.69 -9.44 -4.81
C HIS A 30 -6.03 -8.07 -5.00
N MET A 31 -5.99 -7.27 -3.94
CA MET A 31 -5.24 -6.02 -3.90
C MET A 31 -3.94 -6.20 -3.12
N ASP A 32 -2.80 -5.95 -3.75
CA ASP A 32 -1.55 -5.71 -3.02
C ASP A 32 -1.60 -4.31 -2.41
N GLY A 33 -1.75 -4.25 -1.10
CA GLY A 33 -1.81 -3.03 -0.31
C GLY A 33 -0.54 -2.79 0.50
N ALA A 34 0.63 -3.17 -0.01
CA ALA A 34 1.91 -2.94 0.68
C ALA A 34 2.16 -1.46 1.05
N ARG A 35 1.48 -0.53 0.37
CA ARG A 35 1.48 0.92 0.65
C ARG A 35 0.09 1.53 0.69
N ILE A 36 -0.92 0.75 0.98
CA ILE A 36 -2.31 1.22 1.03
C ILE A 36 -2.51 2.35 2.05
N SER A 37 -1.77 2.33 3.15
CA SER A 37 -1.79 3.40 4.15
C SER A 37 -1.38 4.75 3.55
N ASN A 38 -0.37 4.77 2.68
CA ASN A 38 0.07 6.00 2.01
C ASN A 38 -1.00 6.50 1.02
N ALA A 39 -1.66 5.60 0.30
CA ALA A 39 -2.76 5.94 -0.59
C ALA A 39 -3.97 6.49 0.18
N ALA A 40 -4.40 5.81 1.24
CA ALA A 40 -5.50 6.26 2.10
C ALA A 40 -5.22 7.64 2.70
N ALA A 41 -4.01 7.85 3.23
CA ALA A 41 -3.58 9.14 3.77
C ALA A 41 -3.60 10.27 2.73
N ALA A 42 -3.18 9.99 1.50
CA ALA A 42 -3.19 10.96 0.41
C ALA A 42 -4.59 11.31 -0.07
N LEU A 43 -5.50 10.35 -0.08
CA LEU A 43 -6.91 10.54 -0.45
C LEU A 43 -7.76 11.11 0.69
N GLY A 44 -7.26 11.09 1.94
CA GLY A 44 -8.04 11.47 3.12
C GLY A 44 -9.19 10.50 3.40
N MET A 45 -9.02 9.21 3.08
CA MET A 45 -10.04 8.16 3.17
C MET A 45 -9.63 7.06 4.14
N SER A 46 -10.58 6.23 4.56
CA SER A 46 -10.27 5.04 5.34
C SER A 46 -9.63 3.94 4.47
N LEU A 47 -8.99 2.96 5.11
CA LEU A 47 -8.46 1.79 4.40
C LEU A 47 -9.57 0.97 3.72
N ASP A 48 -10.75 0.93 4.34
CA ASP A 48 -11.90 0.20 3.79
C ASP A 48 -12.48 0.89 2.55
N ASP A 49 -12.60 2.21 2.56
CA ASP A 49 -13.14 3.00 1.44
C ASP A 49 -12.40 2.75 0.12
N ILE A 50 -11.12 2.42 0.19
CA ILE A 50 -10.26 2.16 -0.97
C ILE A 50 -9.91 0.67 -1.14
N SER A 51 -10.66 -0.23 -0.51
CA SER A 51 -10.46 -1.67 -0.61
C SER A 51 -11.77 -2.45 -0.53
N GLY A 52 -12.18 -2.88 0.66
CA GLY A 52 -13.37 -3.72 0.88
C GLY A 52 -14.65 -3.07 0.34
N ALA A 53 -14.87 -1.79 0.63
CA ALA A 53 -16.02 -1.04 0.14
C ALA A 53 -16.06 -0.91 -1.40
N CYS A 54 -14.91 -1.03 -2.06
CA CYS A 54 -14.81 -1.07 -3.53
C CYS A 54 -14.96 -2.49 -4.13
N GLY A 55 -15.28 -3.50 -3.32
CA GLY A 55 -15.48 -4.86 -3.80
C GLY A 55 -14.21 -5.70 -3.95
N VAL A 56 -13.10 -5.31 -3.32
CA VAL A 56 -11.89 -6.15 -3.28
C VAL A 56 -12.19 -7.40 -2.43
N ASP A 57 -11.86 -8.59 -2.94
CA ASP A 57 -12.11 -9.85 -2.22
C ASP A 57 -11.06 -10.13 -1.15
N THR A 58 -9.79 -9.82 -1.45
CA THR A 58 -8.68 -9.98 -0.51
C THR A 58 -7.67 -8.84 -0.66
N LEU A 59 -7.07 -8.44 0.46
CA LEU A 59 -6.09 -7.35 0.55
C LEU A 59 -4.88 -7.82 1.34
N THR A 60 -3.68 -7.60 0.83
CA THR A 60 -2.47 -7.58 1.67
C THR A 60 -2.35 -6.21 2.32
N LEU A 61 -2.54 -6.13 3.64
CA LEU A 61 -2.32 -4.90 4.40
C LEU A 61 -0.85 -4.84 4.83
N GLY A 62 -0.08 -3.97 4.20
CA GLY A 62 1.34 -3.81 4.48
C GLY A 62 1.62 -3.02 5.76
N GLY A 63 2.29 -3.65 6.72
CA GLY A 63 2.73 -2.98 7.94
C GLY A 63 4.22 -2.62 7.93
N THR A 64 5.06 -3.45 7.33
CA THR A 64 6.53 -3.30 7.34
C THR A 64 6.99 -1.99 6.68
N LYS A 65 6.32 -1.55 5.60
CA LYS A 65 6.67 -0.30 4.91
C LYS A 65 6.08 0.95 5.56
N ASN A 66 5.34 0.78 6.66
CA ASN A 66 4.67 1.90 7.35
C ASN A 66 4.92 1.89 8.87
N GLY A 67 6.13 1.48 9.27
CA GLY A 67 6.60 1.62 10.64
C GLY A 67 6.60 0.35 11.48
N LEU A 68 6.04 -0.77 11.02
CA LEU A 68 6.14 -2.03 11.73
C LEU A 68 7.52 -2.68 11.51
N MET A 69 7.99 -3.46 12.47
CA MET A 69 9.29 -4.13 12.40
C MET A 69 9.34 -5.24 11.34
N GLY A 70 8.22 -5.90 11.09
CA GLY A 70 8.12 -6.99 10.13
C GLY A 70 6.80 -7.73 10.30
N ALA A 71 5.71 -7.11 9.84
CA ALA A 71 4.38 -7.70 9.92
C ALA A 71 3.56 -7.32 8.68
N GLU A 72 2.97 -8.35 8.07
CA GLU A 72 2.05 -8.23 6.94
C GLU A 72 0.77 -8.98 7.30
N CYS A 73 -0.36 -8.47 6.87
CA CYS A 73 -1.66 -9.06 7.14
C CYS A 73 -2.43 -9.29 5.84
N VAL A 74 -3.10 -10.41 5.72
CA VAL A 74 -4.07 -10.65 4.64
C VAL A 74 -5.46 -10.45 5.20
N MET A 75 -6.15 -9.44 4.71
CA MET A 75 -7.57 -9.21 4.96
C MET A 75 -8.37 -9.98 3.92
N ILE A 76 -9.45 -10.64 4.36
CA ILE A 76 -10.33 -11.42 3.49
C ILE A 76 -11.73 -10.87 3.67
N PHE A 77 -12.22 -10.15 2.67
CA PHE A 77 -13.55 -9.55 2.66
C PHE A 77 -14.60 -10.54 2.15
N ASN A 78 -14.22 -11.39 1.19
CA ASN A 78 -15.10 -12.43 0.65
C ASN A 78 -15.12 -13.66 1.56
N GLN A 79 -16.28 -13.93 2.15
CA GLN A 79 -16.48 -14.99 3.14
C GLN A 79 -16.22 -16.40 2.57
N ASP A 80 -16.44 -16.63 1.29
CA ASP A 80 -16.24 -17.92 0.64
C ASP A 80 -14.77 -18.36 0.63
N LEU A 81 -13.84 -17.39 0.72
CA LEU A 81 -12.40 -17.64 0.72
C LEU A 81 -11.82 -17.96 2.11
N ILE A 82 -12.54 -17.71 3.19
CA ILE A 82 -12.01 -17.82 4.57
C ILE A 82 -11.56 -19.24 4.91
N LYS A 83 -12.36 -20.22 4.53
CA LYS A 83 -12.08 -21.64 4.86
C LYS A 83 -10.75 -22.08 4.25
N GLU A 84 -10.57 -21.84 2.97
CA GLU A 84 -9.38 -22.24 2.23
C GLU A 84 -8.15 -21.46 2.68
N ALA A 85 -8.32 -20.17 2.99
CA ALA A 85 -7.23 -19.30 3.43
C ALA A 85 -6.54 -19.79 4.73
N ARG A 86 -7.29 -20.38 5.66
CA ARG A 86 -6.72 -20.96 6.89
C ARG A 86 -5.78 -22.12 6.60
N TYR A 87 -6.13 -22.99 5.65
CA TYR A 87 -5.29 -24.10 5.25
C TYR A 87 -4.11 -23.61 4.42
N ALA A 88 -4.32 -22.75 3.45
CA ALA A 88 -3.28 -22.16 2.62
C ALA A 88 -2.21 -21.46 3.46
N ARG A 89 -2.61 -20.66 4.47
CA ARG A 89 -1.69 -20.02 5.41
C ARG A 89 -0.79 -21.02 6.12
N LYS A 90 -1.35 -22.14 6.61
CA LYS A 90 -0.58 -23.16 7.30
C LYS A 90 0.35 -23.91 6.35
N GLN A 91 -0.13 -24.28 5.17
CA GLN A 91 0.65 -24.95 4.13
C GLN A 91 1.81 -24.09 3.64
N ALA A 92 1.62 -22.78 3.53
CA ALA A 92 2.64 -21.81 3.16
C ALA A 92 3.61 -21.46 4.32
N CYS A 93 3.57 -22.18 5.44
CA CYS A 93 4.39 -21.91 6.63
C CYS A 93 4.24 -20.51 7.24
N GLN A 94 3.10 -19.83 6.96
CA GLN A 94 2.82 -18.47 7.45
C GLN A 94 2.10 -18.45 8.81
N LEU A 95 2.22 -19.53 9.59
CA LEU A 95 1.68 -19.64 10.94
C LEU A 95 2.84 -19.86 11.93
N ALA A 96 3.52 -18.76 12.30
CA ALA A 96 4.58 -18.79 13.28
C ALA A 96 4.09 -19.18 14.67
N SER A 97 4.87 -19.98 15.43
CA SER A 97 4.46 -20.44 16.77
C SER A 97 4.26 -19.31 17.79
N LYS A 98 4.93 -18.21 17.59
CA LYS A 98 4.84 -16.99 18.43
C LYS A 98 4.14 -15.84 17.70
N MET A 99 3.03 -16.15 17.03
CA MET A 99 2.30 -15.19 16.20
C MET A 99 1.91 -13.90 16.92
N ARG A 100 1.74 -13.94 18.25
CA ARG A 100 1.44 -12.74 19.06
C ARG A 100 2.48 -11.62 18.91
N TYR A 101 3.75 -11.93 18.64
CA TYR A 101 4.80 -10.92 18.39
C TYR A 101 4.66 -10.23 17.04
N ILE A 102 3.93 -10.85 16.12
CA ILE A 102 3.58 -10.27 14.84
C ILE A 102 2.26 -9.51 14.97
N SER A 103 1.23 -10.14 15.55
CA SER A 103 -0.12 -9.55 15.63
C SER A 103 -0.19 -8.33 16.55
N CYS A 104 0.60 -8.28 17.65
CA CYS A 104 0.60 -7.10 18.52
C CYS A 104 1.12 -5.83 17.80
N GLN A 105 1.94 -5.99 16.77
CA GLN A 105 2.38 -4.86 15.95
C GLN A 105 1.19 -4.23 15.21
N PHE A 106 0.26 -5.05 14.69
CA PHE A 106 -0.97 -4.54 14.07
C PHE A 106 -1.91 -3.91 15.09
N THR A 107 -1.96 -4.41 16.33
CA THR A 107 -2.74 -3.77 17.40
C THR A 107 -2.25 -2.33 17.61
N ALA A 108 -0.94 -2.16 17.84
CA ALA A 108 -0.33 -0.83 17.99
C ALA A 108 -0.47 0.04 16.72
N PHE A 109 -0.38 -0.56 15.54
CA PHE A 109 -0.48 0.14 14.26
C PHE A 109 -1.85 0.76 14.02
N LEU A 110 -2.92 0.08 14.47
CA LEU A 110 -4.29 0.53 14.31
C LEU A 110 -4.75 1.41 15.47
N GLU A 111 -4.12 1.29 16.65
CA GLU A 111 -4.41 2.10 17.81
C GLU A 111 -4.05 3.57 17.55
N ASP A 112 -4.91 4.48 17.97
CA ASP A 112 -4.75 5.94 17.82
C ASP A 112 -4.39 6.40 16.39
N ASN A 113 -4.74 5.62 15.36
CA ASN A 113 -4.43 5.90 13.97
C ASN A 113 -2.92 6.08 13.70
N LEU A 114 -2.05 5.33 14.37
CA LEU A 114 -0.62 5.40 14.16
C LEU A 114 -0.24 5.14 12.70
N TRP A 115 -0.94 4.22 12.02
CA TRP A 115 -0.77 3.94 10.60
C TRP A 115 -0.94 5.19 9.72
N LEU A 116 -1.92 6.03 10.06
CA LEU A 116 -2.21 7.27 9.33
C LEU A 116 -1.11 8.32 9.58
N THR A 117 -0.70 8.48 10.83
CA THR A 117 0.38 9.40 11.21
C THR A 117 1.68 9.08 10.50
N CYS A 118 2.09 7.81 10.46
CA CYS A 118 3.29 7.36 9.74
C CYS A 118 3.16 7.62 8.23
N ALA A 119 2.03 7.28 7.64
CA ALA A 119 1.79 7.46 6.22
C ALA A 119 1.76 8.94 5.80
N GLN A 120 1.09 9.79 6.57
CA GLN A 120 1.06 11.24 6.35
C GLN A 120 2.46 11.85 6.41
N HIS A 121 3.27 11.45 7.40
CA HIS A 121 4.64 11.91 7.50
C HIS A 121 5.47 11.50 6.28
N ALA A 122 5.41 10.23 5.88
CA ALA A 122 6.14 9.74 4.71
C ALA A 122 5.74 10.48 3.41
N ASN A 123 4.42 10.69 3.20
CA ASN A 123 3.92 11.44 2.06
C ASN A 123 4.39 12.91 2.10
N ALA A 124 4.38 13.55 3.27
CA ALA A 124 4.87 14.92 3.41
C ALA A 124 6.38 15.05 3.11
N MET A 125 7.18 14.06 3.52
CA MET A 125 8.61 14.03 3.19
C MET A 125 8.86 13.82 1.69
N ALA A 126 8.05 12.98 1.04
CA ALA A 126 8.09 12.81 -0.41
C ALA A 126 7.77 14.13 -1.14
N GLN A 127 6.73 14.84 -0.72
CA GLN A 127 6.37 16.15 -1.29
C GLN A 127 7.47 17.21 -1.06
N ARG A 128 8.10 17.21 0.11
CA ARG A 128 9.23 18.08 0.39
C ARG A 128 10.40 17.81 -0.55
N LEU A 129 10.77 16.53 -0.69
CA LEU A 129 11.84 16.12 -1.60
C LEU A 129 11.51 16.45 -3.06
N TYR A 130 10.26 16.20 -3.48
CA TYR A 130 9.79 16.58 -4.81
C TYR A 130 9.97 18.06 -5.09
N LYS A 131 9.56 18.92 -4.14
CA LYS A 131 9.69 20.37 -4.27
C LYS A 131 11.15 20.81 -4.46
N GLU A 132 12.06 20.28 -3.65
CA GLU A 132 13.49 20.61 -3.74
C GLU A 132 14.10 20.10 -5.06
N LEU A 133 13.85 18.85 -5.43
CA LEU A 133 14.37 18.27 -6.66
C LEU A 133 13.81 18.95 -7.91
N SER A 134 12.59 19.48 -7.86
CA SER A 134 11.98 20.21 -8.99
C SER A 134 12.69 21.54 -9.32
N THR A 135 13.52 22.04 -8.42
CA THR A 135 14.35 23.23 -8.68
C THR A 135 15.60 22.91 -9.50
N ILE A 136 15.94 21.64 -9.68
CA ILE A 136 17.14 21.20 -10.39
C ILE A 136 16.81 20.97 -11.88
N PRO A 137 17.38 21.74 -12.82
CA PRO A 137 16.95 21.72 -14.24
C PRO A 137 17.06 20.38 -14.95
N ASP A 138 17.97 19.52 -14.51
CA ASP A 138 18.25 18.23 -15.18
C ASP A 138 17.48 17.05 -14.56
N ILE A 139 16.63 17.31 -13.58
CA ILE A 139 15.76 16.29 -12.99
C ILE A 139 14.38 16.38 -13.66
N LYS A 140 13.90 15.24 -14.18
CA LYS A 140 12.59 15.12 -14.80
C LYS A 140 11.79 14.01 -14.11
N PHE A 141 10.69 14.38 -13.47
CA PHE A 141 9.79 13.41 -12.89
C PHE A 141 9.04 12.66 -13.99
N THR A 142 8.95 11.33 -13.83
CA THR A 142 8.25 10.45 -14.78
C THR A 142 6.76 10.33 -14.46
N GLN A 143 6.40 10.59 -13.21
CA GLN A 143 5.03 10.51 -12.68
C GLN A 143 4.77 11.67 -11.71
N THR A 144 3.48 11.99 -11.54
CA THR A 144 3.03 12.84 -10.45
C THR A 144 3.32 12.17 -9.12
N VAL A 145 3.84 12.93 -8.15
CA VAL A 145 4.11 12.42 -6.81
C VAL A 145 2.83 12.47 -5.99
N GLU A 146 2.14 11.34 -5.90
CA GLU A 146 0.83 11.22 -5.23
C GLU A 146 0.91 10.61 -3.84
N SER A 147 2.02 9.90 -3.53
CA SER A 147 2.22 9.18 -2.27
C SER A 147 3.65 9.40 -1.74
N ASN A 148 4.22 8.38 -1.13
CA ASN A 148 5.57 8.40 -0.57
C ASN A 148 6.68 7.96 -1.55
N GLN A 149 6.39 7.86 -2.84
CA GLN A 149 7.33 7.41 -3.87
C GLN A 149 7.54 8.50 -4.92
N LEU A 150 8.81 8.66 -5.31
CA LEU A 150 9.23 9.57 -6.37
C LEU A 150 9.98 8.79 -7.45
N PHE A 151 9.60 9.03 -8.71
CA PHE A 151 10.28 8.45 -9.87
C PHE A 151 10.74 9.57 -10.78
N PHE A 152 12.05 9.67 -10.98
CA PHE A 152 12.64 10.72 -11.79
C PHE A 152 13.86 10.21 -12.56
N ILE A 153 14.19 10.92 -13.62
CA ILE A 153 15.37 10.69 -14.46
C ILE A 153 16.35 11.82 -14.20
N MET A 154 17.62 11.47 -14.08
CA MET A 154 18.74 12.42 -13.96
C MET A 154 19.92 12.00 -14.85
N PRO A 155 20.82 12.91 -15.21
CA PRO A 155 22.05 12.56 -15.90
C PRO A 155 22.94 11.64 -15.06
N ARG A 156 23.55 10.63 -15.72
CA ARG A 156 24.39 9.63 -15.05
C ARG A 156 25.57 10.22 -14.26
N GLU A 157 26.10 11.35 -14.73
CA GLU A 157 27.18 12.06 -14.03
C GLU A 157 26.75 12.57 -12.64
N LYS A 158 25.45 12.92 -12.49
CA LYS A 158 24.89 13.34 -11.20
C LYS A 158 24.58 12.14 -10.32
N GLU A 159 24.06 11.06 -10.91
CA GLU A 159 23.83 9.79 -10.22
C GLU A 159 25.11 9.27 -9.57
N ASN A 160 26.23 9.25 -10.31
CA ASN A 160 27.54 8.81 -9.80
C ASN A 160 28.10 9.66 -8.64
N LYS A 161 27.55 10.84 -8.38
CA LYS A 161 27.92 11.67 -7.23
C LYS A 161 27.07 11.40 -5.99
N LEU A 162 25.98 10.66 -6.13
CA LEU A 162 25.09 10.29 -5.03
C LEU A 162 25.39 8.89 -4.48
N LEU A 163 26.12 8.07 -5.23
CA LEU A 163 26.62 6.74 -4.86
C LEU A 163 28.03 6.81 -4.27
#